data_b67e4442100fe49a61b463b3cb54a398
#
_entry.id   b67e4442100fe49a61b463b3cb54a398
#
_cell.length_a   1.000
_cell.length_b   1.000
_cell.length_c   1.000
_cell.angle_alpha   90.00
_cell.angle_beta   90.00
_cell.angle_gamma   90.00
#
_symmetry.space_group_name_H-M   'P 1'
#
loop_
_entity.id
_entity.type
_entity.pdbx_description
1 polymer ?
#
loop_
_entity_poly.entity_id
_entity_poly.type
_entity_poly.pdbx_seq_one_letter_code
_entity_poly.pdbx_strand_id
1 'polypeptide(L)'
;MTGTISPNNKKAGAWNMIYKAQSPAGFAEEYIVESIWSGRFAPGTILPAERELSELIGVTRTTLREVLQRLARDGWLTIQHGKPTRVNNFWETCGLNILETLARLDQEGISDLIDNLLAARTNLSAVFIRGAIRNNPDKAVELISRYTDVEEEGRAFADFDYQLNHDLALASGNPVFVLMMNGFRGMYSRIGGYFFSHQKARDVVKAFYMKLLEAAKQGDFESVPLLLRQYGIESGKVWSEVRESMPSDLVD
;
A
#
# COMPACT_ATOMS: atom_id res chain seq x y z
N MET A 1 7.25 62.56 -6.95
CA MET A 1 8.19 62.57 -5.80
C MET A 1 7.89 61.37 -4.95
N THR A 2 8.80 60.44 -5.02
CA THR A 2 9.22 59.41 -4.06
C THR A 2 8.15 58.62 -3.29
N GLY A 3 7.76 57.50 -3.86
CA GLY A 3 7.12 56.38 -3.15
C GLY A 3 8.17 55.53 -2.43
N THR A 4 7.96 55.28 -1.16
CA THR A 4 8.80 54.41 -0.34
C THR A 4 8.19 52.98 -0.37
N ILE A 5 8.90 52.03 -0.92
CA ILE A 5 8.55 50.62 -0.94
C ILE A 5 8.93 49.99 0.40
N SER A 6 7.94 49.52 1.15
CA SER A 6 8.15 48.74 2.38
C SER A 6 8.50 47.31 2.05
N PRO A 7 9.49 46.65 2.69
CA PRO A 7 9.89 45.30 2.35
C PRO A 7 8.89 44.27 2.87
N ASN A 8 8.47 43.46 1.96
CA ASN A 8 7.53 42.37 2.03
C ASN A 8 7.96 41.30 3.06
N ASN A 9 7.11 41.09 4.05
CA ASN A 9 7.26 40.10 5.11
C ASN A 9 6.91 38.70 4.57
N LYS A 10 7.79 38.11 3.78
CA LYS A 10 7.69 36.73 3.23
C LYS A 10 8.48 35.71 4.04
N LYS A 11 8.59 35.85 5.36
CA LYS A 11 9.35 34.89 6.20
C LYS A 11 8.54 34.24 7.34
N ALA A 12 7.22 34.26 7.30
CA ALA A 12 6.40 33.66 8.37
C ALA A 12 5.74 32.34 8.02
N GLY A 13 5.99 31.76 6.82
CA GLY A 13 5.35 30.50 6.37
C GLY A 13 6.21 29.25 6.42
N ALA A 14 7.49 29.34 6.81
CA ALA A 14 8.45 28.22 6.64
C ALA A 14 8.72 27.39 7.90
N TRP A 15 8.02 27.60 9.02
CA TRP A 15 8.37 26.99 10.31
C TRP A 15 7.34 26.00 10.87
N ASN A 16 6.31 25.61 10.12
CA ASN A 16 5.31 24.62 10.54
C ASN A 16 5.39 23.27 9.81
N MET A 17 6.50 22.95 9.15
CA MET A 17 6.79 21.55 8.90
C MET A 17 7.26 20.96 10.24
N ILE A 18 6.36 20.28 10.93
CA ILE A 18 6.72 19.34 12.00
C ILE A 18 7.51 18.24 11.29
N TYR A 19 8.83 18.39 11.24
CA TYR A 19 9.70 17.27 10.90
C TYR A 19 9.42 16.22 11.96
N LYS A 20 8.71 15.14 11.59
CA LYS A 20 8.76 13.91 12.34
C LYS A 20 10.25 13.59 12.43
N ALA A 21 10.84 13.71 13.62
CA ALA A 21 12.26 13.44 13.81
C ALA A 21 12.49 11.99 13.42
N GLN A 22 13.00 11.76 12.22
CA GLN A 22 13.33 10.42 11.76
C GLN A 22 14.43 9.87 12.66
N SER A 23 14.28 8.61 13.06
CA SER A 23 15.38 7.94 13.75
C SER A 23 16.61 7.87 12.81
N PRO A 24 17.84 7.88 13.33
CA PRO A 24 19.04 7.72 12.51
C PRO A 24 18.97 6.50 11.57
N ALA A 25 18.31 5.42 12.01
CA ALA A 25 18.08 4.24 11.20
C ALA A 25 17.08 4.49 10.07
N GLY A 26 15.97 5.20 10.34
CA GLY A 26 14.99 5.56 9.32
C GLY A 26 15.59 6.46 8.25
N PHE A 27 16.37 7.47 8.65
CA PHE A 27 17.09 8.34 7.72
C PHE A 27 18.08 7.57 6.84
N ALA A 28 18.85 6.64 7.42
CA ALA A 28 19.81 5.84 6.65
C ALA A 28 19.11 4.90 5.67
N GLU A 29 17.99 4.32 6.07
CA GLU A 29 17.18 3.47 5.19
C GLU A 29 16.63 4.24 4.01
N GLU A 30 16.02 5.39 4.26
CA GLU A 30 15.48 6.28 3.23
C GLU A 30 16.56 6.74 2.25
N TYR A 31 17.71 7.22 2.76
CA TYR A 31 18.83 7.63 1.93
C TYR A 31 19.30 6.53 0.96
N ILE A 32 19.42 5.27 1.45
CA ILE A 32 19.87 4.16 0.62
C ILE A 32 18.81 3.80 -0.42
N VAL A 33 17.54 3.71 -0.02
CA VAL A 33 16.43 3.35 -0.91
C VAL A 33 16.23 4.41 -2.00
N GLU A 34 16.25 5.70 -1.65
CA GLU A 34 16.20 6.79 -2.63
C GLU A 34 17.42 6.78 -3.58
N SER A 35 18.60 6.42 -3.07
CA SER A 35 19.80 6.30 -3.90
C SER A 35 19.70 5.14 -4.88
N ILE A 36 19.06 4.05 -4.52
CA ILE A 36 18.77 2.92 -5.41
C ILE A 36 17.70 3.33 -6.44
N TRP A 37 16.61 3.94 -6.00
CA TRP A 37 15.52 4.40 -6.85
C TRP A 37 15.99 5.41 -7.91
N SER A 38 16.75 6.42 -7.50
CA SER A 38 17.30 7.44 -8.41
C SER A 38 18.42 6.95 -9.31
N GLY A 39 18.87 5.69 -9.15
CA GLY A 39 19.97 5.11 -9.91
C GLY A 39 21.36 5.56 -9.45
N ARG A 40 21.49 6.32 -8.36
CA ARG A 40 22.80 6.64 -7.76
C ARG A 40 23.54 5.38 -7.34
N PHE A 41 22.79 4.43 -6.77
CA PHE A 41 23.24 3.06 -6.53
C PHE A 41 22.50 2.13 -7.51
N ALA A 42 23.03 2.02 -8.73
CA ALA A 42 22.37 1.26 -9.79
C ALA A 42 22.31 -0.26 -9.47
N PRO A 43 21.29 -0.98 -9.95
CA PRO A 43 21.20 -2.43 -9.83
C PRO A 43 22.49 -3.12 -10.31
N GLY A 44 22.95 -4.11 -9.56
CA GLY A 44 24.17 -4.86 -9.85
C GLY A 44 25.48 -4.21 -9.36
N THR A 45 25.44 -2.93 -8.93
CA THR A 45 26.62 -2.25 -8.38
C THR A 45 26.92 -2.68 -6.94
N ILE A 46 28.14 -2.38 -6.50
CA ILE A 46 28.59 -2.61 -5.14
C ILE A 46 28.42 -1.33 -4.34
N LEU A 47 27.80 -1.43 -3.15
CA LEU A 47 27.73 -0.30 -2.22
C LEU A 47 29.12 0.05 -1.68
N PRO A 48 29.36 1.32 -1.31
CA PRO A 48 30.55 1.73 -0.57
C PRO A 48 30.75 0.87 0.68
N ALA A 49 31.99 0.76 1.14
CA ALA A 49 32.29 0.02 2.39
C ALA A 49 31.47 0.60 3.56
N GLU A 50 31.05 -0.26 4.51
CA GLU A 50 30.21 0.16 5.66
C GLU A 50 30.76 1.41 6.38
N ARG A 51 32.10 1.53 6.48
CA ARG A 51 32.74 2.68 7.11
C ARG A 51 32.46 3.96 6.31
N GLU A 52 32.71 3.93 5.02
CA GLU A 52 32.53 5.08 4.12
C GLU A 52 31.05 5.48 4.02
N LEU A 53 30.18 4.49 3.91
CA LEU A 53 28.75 4.72 3.81
C LEU A 53 28.18 5.28 5.13
N SER A 54 28.65 4.82 6.27
CA SER A 54 28.21 5.37 7.57
C SER A 54 28.69 6.81 7.80
N GLU A 55 29.89 7.15 7.37
CA GLU A 55 30.43 8.51 7.39
C GLU A 55 29.65 9.42 6.43
N LEU A 56 29.34 8.93 5.22
CA LEU A 56 28.56 9.67 4.20
C LEU A 56 27.14 10.01 4.68
N ILE A 57 26.45 9.05 5.32
CA ILE A 57 25.07 9.22 5.79
C ILE A 57 25.05 9.95 7.16
N GLY A 58 26.13 9.93 7.92
CA GLY A 58 26.20 10.53 9.25
C GLY A 58 25.58 9.68 10.37
N VAL A 59 25.63 8.35 10.24
CA VAL A 59 25.11 7.40 11.25
C VAL A 59 26.22 6.50 11.76
N THR A 60 25.97 5.82 12.91
CA THR A 60 26.94 4.85 13.43
C THR A 60 26.99 3.61 12.52
N ARG A 61 28.14 2.92 12.51
CA ARG A 61 28.31 1.67 11.76
C ARG A 61 27.35 0.57 12.22
N THR A 62 26.99 0.55 13.51
CA THR A 62 26.02 -0.38 14.06
C THR A 62 24.63 -0.11 13.50
N THR A 63 24.19 1.15 13.54
CA THR A 63 22.90 1.56 12.94
C THR A 63 22.85 1.24 11.45
N LEU A 64 23.93 1.56 10.70
CA LEU A 64 23.99 1.25 9.28
C LEU A 64 23.87 -0.24 9.00
N ARG A 65 24.59 -1.08 9.79
CA ARG A 65 24.54 -2.53 9.60
C ARG A 65 23.15 -3.11 9.82
N GLU A 66 22.41 -2.63 10.82
CA GLU A 66 21.00 -3.01 11.04
C GLU A 66 20.12 -2.64 9.86
N VAL A 67 20.29 -1.43 9.31
CA VAL A 67 19.56 -0.97 8.11
C VAL A 67 19.89 -1.84 6.90
N LEU A 68 21.18 -2.10 6.63
CA LEU A 68 21.58 -2.95 5.50
C LEU A 68 21.00 -4.37 5.62
N GLN A 69 20.93 -4.94 6.82
CA GLN A 69 20.31 -6.25 7.05
C GLN A 69 18.80 -6.25 6.79
N ARG A 70 18.09 -5.16 7.15
CA ARG A 70 16.66 -5.00 6.82
C ARG A 70 16.47 -4.91 5.32
N LEU A 71 17.22 -4.04 4.65
CA LEU A 71 17.15 -3.87 3.20
C LEU A 71 17.50 -5.16 2.44
N ALA A 72 18.44 -5.96 2.96
CA ALA A 72 18.74 -7.26 2.39
C ALA A 72 17.59 -8.26 2.57
N ARG A 73 16.95 -8.29 3.74
CA ARG A 73 15.76 -9.13 3.99
C ARG A 73 14.59 -8.73 3.09
N ASP A 74 14.44 -7.43 2.82
CA ASP A 74 13.37 -6.90 1.99
C ASP A 74 13.65 -7.04 0.48
N GLY A 75 14.86 -7.46 0.11
CA GLY A 75 15.22 -7.77 -1.28
C GLY A 75 15.99 -6.65 -2.00
N TRP A 76 16.18 -5.48 -1.39
CA TRP A 76 16.92 -4.36 -2.02
C TRP A 76 18.41 -4.66 -2.23
N LEU A 77 18.99 -5.45 -1.34
CA LEU A 77 20.42 -5.72 -1.28
C LEU A 77 20.70 -7.21 -1.18
N THR A 78 21.89 -7.62 -1.65
CA THR A 78 22.45 -8.93 -1.35
C THR A 78 23.70 -8.76 -0.50
N ILE A 79 23.68 -9.37 0.72
CA ILE A 79 24.79 -9.43 1.64
C ILE A 79 25.28 -10.87 1.72
N GLN A 80 26.57 -11.09 1.45
CA GLN A 80 27.23 -12.38 1.57
C GLN A 80 28.49 -12.24 2.43
N HIS A 81 28.73 -13.22 3.28
CA HIS A 81 29.94 -13.20 4.13
C HIS A 81 31.23 -13.11 3.30
N GLY A 82 32.10 -12.17 3.64
CA GLY A 82 33.37 -11.95 2.95
C GLY A 82 33.28 -11.33 1.57
N LYS A 83 32.07 -10.90 1.14
CA LYS A 83 31.86 -10.20 -0.13
C LYS A 83 31.28 -8.81 0.08
N PRO A 84 31.54 -7.87 -0.86
CA PRO A 84 30.92 -6.57 -0.82
C PRO A 84 29.37 -6.67 -0.97
N THR A 85 28.65 -5.79 -0.29
CA THR A 85 27.18 -5.67 -0.43
C THR A 85 26.83 -5.20 -1.84
N ARG A 86 25.92 -5.91 -2.50
CA ARG A 86 25.48 -5.63 -3.87
C ARG A 86 24.05 -5.11 -3.88
N VAL A 87 23.79 -4.14 -4.74
CA VAL A 87 22.45 -3.62 -5.03
C VAL A 87 21.73 -4.58 -5.97
N ASN A 88 20.50 -4.96 -5.60
CA ASN A 88 19.66 -5.82 -6.43
C ASN A 88 18.81 -5.01 -7.42
N ASN A 89 18.31 -5.69 -8.45
CA ASN A 89 17.15 -5.20 -9.18
C ASN A 89 15.89 -5.49 -8.34
N PHE A 90 15.37 -4.48 -7.67
CA PHE A 90 14.25 -4.65 -6.74
C PHE A 90 12.97 -5.19 -7.42
N TRP A 91 12.79 -4.98 -8.72
CA TRP A 91 11.70 -5.60 -9.47
C TRP A 91 11.79 -7.13 -9.57
N GLU A 92 12.98 -7.69 -9.40
CA GLU A 92 13.21 -9.14 -9.44
C GLU A 92 13.27 -9.79 -8.05
N THR A 93 13.57 -9.02 -7.02
CA THR A 93 13.96 -9.55 -5.71
C THR A 93 13.06 -9.13 -4.55
N CYS A 94 12.36 -8.00 -4.67
CA CYS A 94 11.42 -7.53 -3.65
C CYS A 94 10.02 -8.12 -3.86
N GLY A 95 9.23 -8.12 -2.79
CA GLY A 95 7.82 -8.52 -2.80
C GLY A 95 6.88 -7.34 -2.52
N LEU A 96 5.64 -7.66 -2.14
CA LEU A 96 4.61 -6.68 -1.79
C LEU A 96 4.97 -5.80 -0.58
N ASN A 97 5.96 -6.20 0.21
CA ASN A 97 6.45 -5.47 1.37
C ASN A 97 7.03 -4.08 1.05
N ILE A 98 7.38 -3.81 -0.23
CA ILE A 98 7.93 -2.51 -0.64
C ILE A 98 6.90 -1.56 -1.26
N LEU A 99 5.62 -1.95 -1.35
CA LEU A 99 4.58 -1.13 -2.00
C LEU A 99 4.45 0.27 -1.39
N GLU A 100 4.48 0.39 -0.06
CA GLU A 100 4.42 1.69 0.61
C GLU A 100 5.66 2.54 0.30
N THR A 101 6.82 1.91 0.22
CA THR A 101 8.06 2.58 -0.17
C THR A 101 8.00 3.08 -1.61
N LEU A 102 7.52 2.26 -2.55
CA LEU A 102 7.35 2.67 -3.95
C LEU A 102 6.35 3.83 -4.09
N ALA A 103 5.23 3.77 -3.36
CA ALA A 103 4.24 4.84 -3.36
C ALA A 103 4.81 6.19 -2.91
N ARG A 104 5.72 6.18 -1.93
CA ARG A 104 6.39 7.38 -1.42
C ARG A 104 7.47 7.89 -2.38
N LEU A 105 8.18 7.01 -3.08
CA LEU A 105 9.28 7.37 -3.97
C LEU A 105 8.81 7.87 -5.34
N ASP A 106 7.73 7.29 -5.86
CA ASP A 106 7.20 7.59 -7.19
C ASP A 106 5.92 8.44 -7.09
N GLN A 107 6.07 9.68 -6.69
CA GLN A 107 4.92 10.59 -6.56
C GLN A 107 4.23 10.89 -7.90
N GLU A 108 4.95 10.83 -9.02
CA GLU A 108 4.37 11.02 -10.35
C GLU A 108 3.61 9.76 -10.81
N GLY A 109 4.14 8.57 -10.54
CA GLY A 109 3.53 7.28 -10.89
C GLY A 109 2.58 6.70 -9.84
N ILE A 110 2.38 7.38 -8.70
CA ILE A 110 1.56 6.88 -7.59
C ILE A 110 0.14 6.50 -8.02
N SER A 111 -0.47 7.29 -8.90
CA SER A 111 -1.82 7.05 -9.40
C SER A 111 -1.91 5.73 -10.15
N ASP A 112 -0.93 5.44 -11.00
CA ASP A 112 -0.86 4.19 -11.75
C ASP A 112 -0.56 2.99 -10.84
N LEU A 113 0.30 3.18 -9.83
CA LEU A 113 0.58 2.15 -8.83
C LEU A 113 -0.69 1.77 -8.07
N ILE A 114 -1.49 2.75 -7.65
CA ILE A 114 -2.76 2.51 -6.97
C ILE A 114 -3.76 1.81 -7.89
N ASP A 115 -3.91 2.26 -9.13
CA ASP A 115 -4.78 1.64 -10.12
C ASP A 115 -4.43 0.15 -10.33
N ASN A 116 -3.13 -0.14 -10.48
CA ASN A 116 -2.63 -1.51 -10.61
C ASN A 116 -2.85 -2.34 -9.34
N LEU A 117 -2.66 -1.75 -8.16
CA LEU A 117 -2.92 -2.40 -6.87
C LEU A 117 -4.41 -2.78 -6.72
N LEU A 118 -5.32 -1.86 -7.03
CA LEU A 118 -6.77 -2.08 -6.96
C LEU A 118 -7.21 -3.16 -7.95
N ALA A 119 -6.65 -3.16 -9.17
CA ALA A 119 -6.90 -4.20 -10.17
C ALA A 119 -6.39 -5.57 -9.71
N ALA A 120 -5.16 -5.65 -9.21
CA ALA A 120 -4.57 -6.89 -8.70
C ALA A 120 -5.38 -7.47 -7.54
N ARG A 121 -5.76 -6.62 -6.55
CA ARG A 121 -6.61 -6.99 -5.42
C ARG A 121 -7.96 -7.53 -5.90
N THR A 122 -8.64 -6.84 -6.80
CA THR A 122 -9.97 -7.24 -7.28
C THR A 122 -9.94 -8.60 -7.98
N ASN A 123 -8.93 -8.83 -8.83
CA ASN A 123 -8.76 -10.11 -9.51
C ASN A 123 -8.44 -11.25 -8.52
N LEU A 124 -7.58 -10.99 -7.53
CA LEU A 124 -7.25 -11.96 -6.49
C LEU A 124 -8.48 -12.29 -5.63
N SER A 125 -9.30 -11.29 -5.30
CA SER A 125 -10.52 -11.46 -4.52
C SER A 125 -11.52 -12.38 -5.23
N ALA A 126 -11.62 -12.31 -6.54
CA ALA A 126 -12.50 -13.20 -7.31
C ALA A 126 -12.18 -14.69 -7.10
N VAL A 127 -10.89 -15.01 -6.95
CA VAL A 127 -10.45 -16.39 -6.75
C VAL A 127 -10.74 -16.88 -5.34
N PHE A 128 -10.33 -16.11 -4.31
CA PHE A 128 -10.48 -16.61 -2.93
C PHE A 128 -11.91 -16.47 -2.40
N ILE A 129 -12.70 -15.47 -2.81
CA ILE A 129 -14.11 -15.35 -2.41
C ILE A 129 -14.93 -16.51 -3.02
N ARG A 130 -14.71 -16.83 -4.31
CA ARG A 130 -15.26 -18.02 -4.93
C ARG A 130 -14.91 -19.28 -4.14
N GLY A 131 -13.63 -19.41 -3.75
CA GLY A 131 -13.13 -20.51 -2.92
C GLY A 131 -13.81 -20.57 -1.55
N ALA A 132 -13.98 -19.44 -0.88
CA ALA A 132 -14.63 -19.34 0.43
C ALA A 132 -16.09 -19.82 0.38
N ILE A 133 -16.87 -19.32 -0.58
CA ILE A 133 -18.28 -19.70 -0.73
C ILE A 133 -18.41 -21.18 -1.06
N ARG A 134 -17.51 -21.73 -1.91
CA ARG A 134 -17.52 -23.14 -2.25
C ARG A 134 -17.14 -24.05 -1.08
N ASN A 135 -16.08 -23.69 -0.34
CA ASN A 135 -15.47 -24.57 0.66
C ASN A 135 -16.07 -24.37 2.06
N ASN A 136 -16.56 -23.18 2.39
CA ASN A 136 -17.11 -22.80 3.70
C ASN A 136 -18.29 -21.83 3.55
N PRO A 137 -19.42 -22.27 2.94
CA PRO A 137 -20.55 -21.39 2.61
C PRO A 137 -21.16 -20.69 3.83
N ASP A 138 -21.36 -21.40 4.94
CA ASP A 138 -21.94 -20.83 6.16
C ASP A 138 -21.03 -19.71 6.73
N LYS A 139 -19.71 -19.93 6.73
CA LYS A 139 -18.75 -18.94 7.18
C LYS A 139 -18.70 -17.74 6.25
N ALA A 140 -18.78 -17.94 4.96
CA ALA A 140 -18.83 -16.84 3.99
C ALA A 140 -20.08 -16.00 4.17
N VAL A 141 -21.25 -16.59 4.37
CA VAL A 141 -22.51 -15.88 4.69
C VAL A 141 -22.39 -15.10 5.99
N GLU A 142 -21.87 -15.71 7.07
CA GLU A 142 -21.64 -15.03 8.35
C GLU A 142 -20.76 -13.79 8.18
N LEU A 143 -19.62 -13.93 7.51
CA LEU A 143 -18.65 -12.85 7.33
C LEU A 143 -19.22 -11.70 6.49
N ILE A 144 -19.83 -12.02 5.35
CA ILE A 144 -20.36 -11.01 4.44
C ILE A 144 -21.52 -10.26 5.09
N SER A 145 -22.42 -10.95 5.84
CA SER A 145 -23.59 -10.32 6.45
C SER A 145 -23.29 -9.16 7.41
N ARG A 146 -22.07 -9.12 7.96
CA ARG A 146 -21.64 -8.07 8.89
C ARG A 146 -21.53 -6.67 8.27
N TYR A 147 -21.61 -6.55 6.93
CA TYR A 147 -21.51 -5.25 6.26
C TYR A 147 -22.65 -4.29 6.67
N THR A 148 -23.79 -4.81 7.17
CA THR A 148 -24.92 -4.01 7.63
C THR A 148 -24.66 -3.26 8.93
N ASP A 149 -23.65 -3.70 9.69
CA ASP A 149 -23.33 -3.18 11.03
C ASP A 149 -22.16 -2.16 10.98
N VAL A 150 -21.65 -1.87 9.78
CA VAL A 150 -20.50 -0.95 9.60
C VAL A 150 -20.97 0.50 9.73
N GLU A 151 -20.27 1.27 10.55
CA GLU A 151 -20.50 2.70 10.69
C GLU A 151 -20.30 3.44 9.37
N GLU A 152 -21.12 4.49 9.11
CA GLU A 152 -21.09 5.29 7.88
C GLU A 152 -19.89 6.25 7.83
N GLU A 153 -18.69 5.70 8.05
CA GLU A 153 -17.43 6.42 8.12
C GLU A 153 -16.39 5.71 7.23
N GLY A 154 -15.59 6.51 6.50
CA GLY A 154 -14.68 6.00 5.49
C GLY A 154 -13.65 5.01 6.03
N ARG A 155 -13.10 5.26 7.21
CA ARG A 155 -12.12 4.38 7.84
C ARG A 155 -12.76 3.07 8.32
N ALA A 156 -13.93 3.14 8.91
CA ALA A 156 -14.67 1.95 9.35
C ALA A 156 -14.98 1.02 8.17
N PHE A 157 -15.37 1.60 7.02
CA PHE A 157 -15.56 0.83 5.78
C PHE A 157 -14.27 0.22 5.26
N ALA A 158 -13.17 0.96 5.26
CA ALA A 158 -11.87 0.45 4.81
C ALA A 158 -11.38 -0.71 5.68
N ASP A 159 -11.48 -0.56 6.99
CA ASP A 159 -11.06 -1.58 7.95
C ASP A 159 -11.95 -2.84 7.83
N PHE A 160 -13.26 -2.66 7.68
CA PHE A 160 -14.18 -3.76 7.45
C PHE A 160 -13.90 -4.47 6.13
N ASP A 161 -13.77 -3.73 5.01
CA ASP A 161 -13.54 -4.32 3.69
C ASP A 161 -12.21 -5.08 3.64
N TYR A 162 -11.16 -4.56 4.28
CA TYR A 162 -9.91 -5.28 4.43
C TYR A 162 -10.10 -6.57 5.23
N GLN A 163 -10.72 -6.49 6.41
CA GLN A 163 -10.92 -7.64 7.28
C GLN A 163 -11.80 -8.70 6.63
N LEU A 164 -12.89 -8.30 5.95
CA LEU A 164 -13.75 -9.20 5.21
C LEU A 164 -12.97 -9.98 4.13
N ASN A 165 -12.17 -9.28 3.32
CA ASN A 165 -11.36 -9.93 2.29
C ASN A 165 -10.32 -10.88 2.88
N HIS A 166 -9.68 -10.49 3.99
CA HIS A 166 -8.71 -11.32 4.72
C HIS A 166 -9.36 -12.60 5.26
N ASP A 167 -10.53 -12.48 5.89
CA ASP A 167 -11.25 -13.60 6.50
C ASP A 167 -11.82 -14.53 5.42
N LEU A 168 -12.30 -13.99 4.30
CA LEU A 168 -12.71 -14.79 3.12
C LEU A 168 -11.52 -15.50 2.47
N ALA A 169 -10.34 -14.85 2.41
CA ALA A 169 -9.12 -15.52 1.96
C ALA A 169 -8.78 -16.71 2.86
N LEU A 170 -8.92 -16.57 4.19
CA LEU A 170 -8.74 -17.67 5.13
C LEU A 170 -9.79 -18.77 4.93
N ALA A 171 -11.07 -18.40 4.79
CA ALA A 171 -12.18 -19.34 4.57
C ALA A 171 -12.08 -20.07 3.23
N SER A 172 -11.32 -19.55 2.25
CA SER A 172 -11.06 -20.24 0.97
C SER A 172 -10.28 -21.56 1.13
N GLY A 173 -9.58 -21.72 2.27
CA GLY A 173 -8.73 -22.89 2.55
C GLY A 173 -7.32 -22.80 1.96
N ASN A 174 -6.97 -21.71 1.26
CA ASN A 174 -5.62 -21.51 0.73
C ASN A 174 -4.89 -20.38 1.50
N PRO A 175 -3.95 -20.71 2.41
CA PRO A 175 -3.27 -19.73 3.24
C PRO A 175 -2.39 -18.76 2.44
N VAL A 176 -2.03 -19.07 1.21
CA VAL A 176 -1.24 -18.16 0.36
C VAL A 176 -2.01 -16.88 0.08
N PHE A 177 -3.34 -16.93 -0.11
CA PHE A 177 -4.15 -15.73 -0.30
C PHE A 177 -4.15 -14.82 0.92
N VAL A 178 -4.10 -15.38 2.13
CA VAL A 178 -3.99 -14.60 3.38
C VAL A 178 -2.65 -13.85 3.42
N LEU A 179 -1.55 -14.51 3.07
CA LEU A 179 -0.22 -13.88 3.02
C LEU A 179 -0.17 -12.77 1.97
N MET A 180 -0.81 -12.95 0.82
CA MET A 180 -0.92 -11.91 -0.20
C MET A 180 -1.74 -10.71 0.30
N MET A 181 -2.87 -10.94 0.98
CA MET A 181 -3.68 -9.89 1.60
C MET A 181 -2.88 -9.10 2.65
N ASN A 182 -2.06 -9.77 3.46
CA ASN A 182 -1.18 -9.10 4.42
C ASN A 182 -0.21 -8.12 3.73
N GLY A 183 0.28 -8.46 2.53
CA GLY A 183 1.16 -7.58 1.74
C GLY A 183 0.48 -6.30 1.24
N PHE A 184 -0.85 -6.28 1.15
CA PHE A 184 -1.61 -5.09 0.74
C PHE A 184 -2.01 -4.18 1.91
N ARG A 185 -1.88 -4.64 3.15
CA ARG A 185 -2.53 -4.03 4.33
C ARG A 185 -2.26 -2.54 4.49
N GLY A 186 -1.00 -2.12 4.42
CA GLY A 186 -0.63 -0.74 4.69
C GLY A 186 -1.22 0.24 3.70
N MET A 187 -1.02 0.00 2.42
CA MET A 187 -1.61 0.84 1.36
C MET A 187 -3.14 0.76 1.35
N TYR A 188 -3.69 -0.43 1.62
CA TYR A 188 -5.13 -0.63 1.64
C TYR A 188 -5.84 0.24 2.69
N SER A 189 -5.31 0.29 3.90
CA SER A 189 -5.90 1.09 4.99
C SER A 189 -5.94 2.59 4.64
N ARG A 190 -4.89 3.10 4.01
CA ARG A 190 -4.79 4.53 3.65
C ARG A 190 -5.68 4.87 2.45
N ILE A 191 -5.51 4.18 1.33
CA ILE A 191 -6.26 4.42 0.09
C ILE A 191 -7.74 4.09 0.29
N GLY A 192 -8.05 2.98 0.98
CA GLY A 192 -9.41 2.59 1.30
C GLY A 192 -10.12 3.62 2.19
N GLY A 193 -9.44 4.15 3.21
CA GLY A 193 -9.98 5.22 4.06
C GLY A 193 -10.36 6.45 3.25
N TYR A 194 -9.50 6.89 2.33
CA TYR A 194 -9.80 7.98 1.42
C TYR A 194 -10.96 7.63 0.46
N PHE A 195 -10.90 6.50 -0.22
CA PHE A 195 -11.93 6.07 -1.15
C PHE A 195 -13.31 6.00 -0.49
N PHE A 196 -13.41 5.32 0.63
CA PHE A 196 -14.67 5.17 1.37
C PHE A 196 -15.08 6.42 2.17
N SER A 197 -14.27 7.47 2.24
CA SER A 197 -14.76 8.76 2.74
C SER A 197 -15.85 9.34 1.83
N HIS A 198 -15.88 8.92 0.56
CA HIS A 198 -16.88 9.33 -0.42
C HIS A 198 -18.13 8.46 -0.35
N GLN A 199 -19.31 9.08 -0.23
CA GLN A 199 -20.59 8.36 -0.13
C GLN A 199 -20.82 7.41 -1.32
N LYS A 200 -20.55 7.86 -2.55
CA LYS A 200 -20.69 7.03 -3.76
C LYS A 200 -19.90 5.72 -3.67
N ALA A 201 -18.70 5.74 -3.09
CA ALA A 201 -17.87 4.56 -2.92
C ALA A 201 -18.51 3.56 -1.95
N ARG A 202 -19.06 4.06 -0.84
CA ARG A 202 -19.79 3.23 0.12
C ARG A 202 -21.05 2.62 -0.49
N ASP A 203 -21.80 3.39 -1.28
CA ASP A 203 -23.01 2.90 -1.94
C ASP A 203 -22.68 1.77 -2.94
N VAL A 204 -21.62 1.92 -3.74
CA VAL A 204 -21.17 0.90 -4.69
C VAL A 204 -20.74 -0.38 -3.97
N VAL A 205 -19.96 -0.27 -2.89
CA VAL A 205 -19.50 -1.46 -2.17
C VAL A 205 -20.65 -2.17 -1.42
N LYS A 206 -21.60 -1.42 -0.86
CA LYS A 206 -22.80 -2.00 -0.23
C LYS A 206 -23.66 -2.76 -1.23
N ALA A 207 -23.87 -2.19 -2.40
CA ALA A 207 -24.59 -2.87 -3.49
C ALA A 207 -23.87 -4.17 -3.92
N PHE A 208 -22.55 -4.17 -3.93
CA PHE A 208 -21.75 -5.36 -4.18
C PHE A 208 -21.92 -6.40 -3.06
N TYR A 209 -21.78 -6.01 -1.79
CA TYR A 209 -21.93 -6.93 -0.65
C TYR A 209 -23.32 -7.57 -0.60
N MET A 210 -24.36 -6.81 -0.91
CA MET A 210 -25.73 -7.34 -0.98
C MET A 210 -25.85 -8.45 -2.02
N LYS A 211 -25.33 -8.24 -3.23
CA LYS A 211 -25.33 -9.25 -4.31
C LYS A 211 -24.45 -10.46 -3.95
N LEU A 212 -23.29 -10.20 -3.34
CA LEU A 212 -22.38 -11.26 -2.90
C LEU A 212 -22.98 -12.12 -1.79
N LEU A 213 -23.70 -11.51 -0.82
CA LEU A 213 -24.39 -12.22 0.24
C LEU A 213 -25.50 -13.13 -0.32
N GLU A 214 -26.25 -12.64 -1.31
CA GLU A 214 -27.27 -13.44 -1.96
C GLU A 214 -26.67 -14.64 -2.70
N ALA A 215 -25.59 -14.43 -3.47
CA ALA A 215 -24.86 -15.52 -4.10
C ALA A 215 -24.32 -16.54 -3.08
N ALA A 216 -23.78 -16.06 -1.95
CA ALA A 216 -23.27 -16.92 -0.89
C ALA A 216 -24.39 -17.77 -0.25
N LYS A 217 -25.58 -17.19 0.02
CA LYS A 217 -26.74 -17.90 0.56
C LYS A 217 -27.26 -18.99 -0.39
N GLN A 218 -27.16 -18.76 -1.69
CA GLN A 218 -27.57 -19.70 -2.73
C GLN A 218 -26.48 -20.73 -3.05
N GLY A 219 -25.26 -20.58 -2.50
CA GLY A 219 -24.10 -21.40 -2.85
C GLY A 219 -23.60 -21.18 -4.28
N ASP A 220 -23.99 -20.04 -4.90
CA ASP A 220 -23.61 -19.68 -6.28
C ASP A 220 -22.20 -19.05 -6.31
N PHE A 221 -21.19 -19.89 -6.13
CA PHE A 221 -19.79 -19.47 -6.22
C PHE A 221 -19.34 -19.20 -7.68
N GLU A 222 -20.07 -19.67 -8.68
CA GLU A 222 -19.70 -19.47 -10.09
C GLU A 222 -20.00 -18.04 -10.58
N SER A 223 -20.97 -17.36 -9.98
CA SER A 223 -21.28 -15.95 -10.30
C SER A 223 -20.26 -14.95 -9.71
N VAL A 224 -19.47 -15.34 -8.70
CA VAL A 224 -18.56 -14.46 -7.97
C VAL A 224 -17.59 -13.69 -8.86
N PRO A 225 -16.91 -14.30 -9.85
CA PRO A 225 -16.00 -13.56 -10.73
C PRO A 225 -16.70 -12.44 -11.53
N LEU A 226 -17.95 -12.68 -11.94
CA LEU A 226 -18.75 -11.68 -12.67
C LEU A 226 -19.17 -10.53 -11.75
N LEU A 227 -19.60 -10.83 -10.52
CA LEU A 227 -19.95 -9.83 -9.52
C LEU A 227 -18.75 -8.92 -9.21
N LEU A 228 -17.57 -9.52 -9.02
CA LEU A 228 -16.35 -8.76 -8.75
C LEU A 228 -15.88 -7.94 -9.95
N ARG A 229 -16.02 -8.47 -11.16
CA ARG A 229 -15.73 -7.69 -12.36
C ARG A 229 -16.64 -6.47 -12.46
N GLN A 230 -17.94 -6.61 -12.22
CA GLN A 230 -18.88 -5.51 -12.21
C GLN A 230 -18.55 -4.49 -11.12
N TYR A 231 -18.29 -4.96 -9.89
CA TYR A 231 -17.85 -4.11 -8.79
C TYR A 231 -16.56 -3.35 -9.16
N GLY A 232 -15.57 -4.02 -9.74
CA GLY A 232 -14.34 -3.37 -10.18
C GLY A 232 -14.57 -2.26 -11.21
N ILE A 233 -15.51 -2.43 -12.15
CA ILE A 233 -15.86 -1.39 -13.11
C ILE A 233 -16.57 -0.21 -12.42
N GLU A 234 -17.53 -0.48 -11.54
CA GLU A 234 -18.30 0.57 -10.85
C GLU A 234 -17.43 1.34 -9.85
N SER A 235 -16.63 0.64 -9.05
CA SER A 235 -15.68 1.26 -8.11
C SER A 235 -14.56 2.02 -8.83
N GLY A 236 -14.08 1.51 -9.96
CA GLY A 236 -13.08 2.19 -10.80
C GLY A 236 -13.59 3.52 -11.37
N LYS A 237 -14.86 3.62 -11.72
CA LYS A 237 -15.48 4.89 -12.15
C LYS A 237 -15.49 5.90 -11.00
N VAL A 238 -15.90 5.48 -9.81
CA VAL A 238 -15.86 6.36 -8.63
C VAL A 238 -14.42 6.77 -8.30
N TRP A 239 -13.50 5.82 -8.37
CA TRP A 239 -12.07 6.09 -8.13
C TRP A 239 -11.53 7.13 -9.11
N SER A 240 -11.82 7.02 -10.41
CA SER A 240 -11.38 8.00 -11.40
C SER A 240 -11.95 9.42 -11.18
N GLU A 241 -13.11 9.56 -10.53
CA GLU A 241 -13.67 10.86 -10.16
C GLU A 241 -12.93 11.50 -8.96
N VAL A 242 -12.42 10.70 -8.02
CA VAL A 242 -11.91 11.20 -6.73
C VAL A 242 -10.38 11.21 -6.65
N ARG A 243 -9.68 10.40 -7.45
CA ARG A 243 -8.22 10.23 -7.35
C ARG A 243 -7.42 11.51 -7.56
N GLU A 244 -7.91 12.44 -8.42
CA GLU A 244 -7.25 13.71 -8.68
C GLU A 244 -7.26 14.67 -7.48
N SER A 245 -8.20 14.45 -6.55
CA SER A 245 -8.35 15.22 -5.31
C SER A 245 -7.68 14.54 -4.11
N MET A 246 -6.95 13.45 -4.35
CA MET A 246 -6.28 12.71 -3.29
C MET A 246 -5.18 13.57 -2.65
N PRO A 247 -5.16 13.68 -1.30
CA PRO A 247 -4.11 14.39 -0.59
C PRO A 247 -2.73 13.76 -0.86
N SER A 248 -1.72 14.60 -1.11
CA SER A 248 -0.35 14.11 -1.38
C SER A 248 0.30 13.42 -0.18
N ASP A 249 -0.15 13.76 1.04
CA ASP A 249 0.32 13.16 2.30
C ASP A 249 -0.37 11.84 2.67
N LEU A 250 -1.28 11.37 1.84
CA LEU A 250 -2.01 10.12 2.11
C LEU A 250 -1.09 8.89 2.09
N VAL A 251 0.03 8.96 1.40
CA VAL A 251 0.99 7.86 1.23
C VAL A 251 2.30 8.05 1.99
N ASP A 252 2.43 9.16 2.73
CA ASP A 252 3.59 9.48 3.59
C ASP A 252 3.60 8.74 4.95
#